data_c6e6c1c7576e9738d6a33122ef6089e0
#
_entry.id   c6e6c1c7576e9738d6a33122ef6089e0
#
_cell.length_a   1.000
_cell.length_b   1.000
_cell.length_c   1.000
_cell.angle_alpha   90.00
_cell.angle_beta   90.00
_cell.angle_gamma   90.00
#
_symmetry.space_group_name_H-M   'P 1'
#
loop_
_entity.id
_entity.type
_entity.pdbx_description
1 polymer ?
#
loop_
_entity_poly.entity_id
_entity_poly.type
_entity_poly.pdbx_seq_one_letter_code
_entity_poly.pdbx_strand_id
1 'polypeptide(L)'
;IIGAGPAGLYAALRAIEAGLKPIVFERGKDVRSRRRDLAAINKEQTVNPESNYCFGEGGAGTYSDGKLYTRSKKRGNVLKALEWFVHFGASEDILVEAHPHIGTNKLPAIITAMREAIIAAGGEVHFNAKLTDIQIENNAIKALKINNDPWKPFENVVLATGHSARDIFYLLHKKGVHLEAKAFALGVRVEHPQHLIDKIQYHGDVENPYLPP
;
A
#
# COMPACT_ATOMS: atom_id res chain seq x y z
N ILE A 1 6.19 12.79 2.14
CA ILE A 1 5.65 11.46 2.39
C ILE A 1 6.54 10.46 1.68
N ILE A 2 7.00 9.43 2.39
CA ILE A 2 7.87 8.39 1.85
C ILE A 2 7.07 7.09 1.68
N GLY A 3 6.83 6.72 0.45
CA GLY A 3 6.04 5.58 0.03
C GLY A 3 4.67 5.98 -0.53
N ALA A 4 4.33 5.45 -1.72
CA ALA A 4 3.04 5.62 -2.39
C ALA A 4 2.14 4.37 -2.25
N GLY A 5 2.28 3.66 -1.15
CA GLY A 5 1.34 2.61 -0.73
C GLY A 5 0.04 3.21 -0.17
N PRO A 6 -0.91 2.38 0.33
CA PRO A 6 -2.18 2.88 0.84
C PRO A 6 -2.01 3.98 1.89
N ALA A 7 -1.13 3.79 2.87
CA ALA A 7 -0.88 4.78 3.92
C ALA A 7 -0.39 6.12 3.35
N GLY A 8 0.53 6.09 2.38
CA GLY A 8 1.08 7.30 1.77
C GLY A 8 0.07 8.05 0.90
N LEU A 9 -0.70 7.33 0.08
CA LEU A 9 -1.74 7.94 -0.75
C LEU A 9 -2.84 8.58 0.10
N TYR A 10 -3.33 7.88 1.13
CA TYR A 10 -4.31 8.45 2.05
C TYR A 10 -3.75 9.64 2.84
N ALA A 11 -2.48 9.59 3.27
CA ALA A 11 -1.83 10.71 3.93
C ALA A 11 -1.73 11.94 3.00
N ALA A 12 -1.42 11.73 1.72
CA ALA A 12 -1.39 12.79 0.73
C ALA A 12 -2.77 13.42 0.50
N LEU A 13 -3.81 12.61 0.34
CA LEU A 13 -5.19 13.10 0.19
C LEU A 13 -5.64 13.88 1.44
N ARG A 14 -5.31 13.40 2.63
CA ARG A 14 -5.60 14.12 3.87
C ARG A 14 -4.83 15.43 4.00
N ALA A 15 -3.59 15.48 3.55
CA ALA A 15 -2.81 16.72 3.51
C ALA A 15 -3.46 17.76 2.59
N ILE A 16 -3.96 17.33 1.42
CA ILE A 16 -4.69 18.19 0.48
C ILE A 16 -5.98 18.72 1.11
N GLU A 17 -6.79 17.88 1.77
CA GLU A 17 -7.99 18.34 2.49
C GLU A 17 -7.65 19.39 3.57
N ALA A 18 -6.46 19.34 4.13
CA ALA A 18 -5.96 20.33 5.09
C ALA A 18 -5.31 21.56 4.43
N GLY A 19 -5.41 21.72 3.11
CA GLY A 19 -4.82 22.85 2.36
C GLY A 19 -3.30 22.76 2.18
N LEU A 20 -2.69 21.59 2.44
CA LEU A 20 -1.26 21.40 2.28
C LEU A 20 -0.93 20.83 0.89
N LYS A 21 0.32 21.03 0.45
CA LYS A 21 0.84 20.48 -0.81
C LYS A 21 1.80 19.31 -0.50
N PRO A 22 1.33 18.07 -0.55
CA PRO A 22 2.19 16.92 -0.26
C PRO A 22 3.16 16.65 -1.40
N ILE A 23 4.39 16.24 -1.03
CA ILE A 23 5.38 15.66 -1.95
C ILE A 23 5.53 14.20 -1.56
N VAL A 24 5.27 13.28 -2.49
CA VAL A 24 5.34 11.84 -2.30
C VAL A 24 6.55 11.29 -3.04
N PHE A 25 7.42 10.57 -2.34
CA PHE A 25 8.55 9.84 -2.92
C PHE A 25 8.27 8.34 -2.84
N GLU A 26 8.21 7.67 -3.99
CA GLU A 26 8.05 6.22 -4.10
C GLU A 26 9.31 5.61 -4.72
N ARG A 27 9.88 4.60 -4.04
CA ARG A 27 11.09 3.93 -4.50
C ARG A 27 10.90 3.14 -5.78
N GLY A 28 9.72 2.57 -5.95
CA GLY A 28 9.36 1.79 -7.12
C GLY A 28 8.77 2.63 -8.24
N LYS A 29 8.16 1.92 -9.19
CA LYS A 29 7.56 2.51 -10.39
C LYS A 29 6.06 2.75 -10.20
N ASP A 30 5.50 3.54 -11.11
CA ASP A 30 4.04 3.70 -11.23
C ASP A 30 3.35 2.36 -11.54
N VAL A 31 2.03 2.31 -11.32
CA VAL A 31 1.22 1.10 -11.50
C VAL A 31 1.43 0.45 -12.87
N ARG A 32 1.47 1.23 -13.94
CA ARG A 32 1.60 0.68 -15.30
C ARG A 32 2.98 0.07 -15.55
N SER A 33 4.02 0.79 -15.17
CA SER A 33 5.41 0.36 -15.36
C SER A 33 5.76 -0.83 -14.47
N ARG A 34 5.26 -0.84 -13.23
CA ARG A 34 5.44 -1.93 -12.25
C ARG A 34 4.89 -3.28 -12.74
N ARG A 35 3.83 -3.30 -13.56
CA ARG A 35 3.32 -4.55 -14.16
C ARG A 35 4.37 -5.33 -14.93
N ARG A 36 5.31 -4.64 -15.57
CA ARG A 36 6.38 -5.30 -16.33
C ARG A 36 7.37 -5.99 -15.39
N ASP A 37 7.70 -5.35 -14.26
CA ASP A 37 8.59 -5.94 -13.25
C ASP A 37 7.94 -7.19 -12.64
N LEU A 38 6.63 -7.18 -12.38
CA LEU A 38 5.90 -8.35 -11.90
C LEU A 38 5.82 -9.47 -12.93
N ALA A 39 5.67 -9.13 -14.21
CA ALA A 39 5.70 -10.12 -15.29
C ALA A 39 7.08 -10.80 -15.38
N ALA A 40 8.18 -10.08 -15.18
CA ALA A 40 9.53 -10.63 -15.15
C ALA A 40 9.73 -11.61 -13.97
N ILE A 41 9.16 -11.33 -12.81
CA ILE A 41 9.18 -12.26 -11.66
C ILE A 41 8.53 -13.60 -12.05
N ASN A 42 7.34 -13.55 -12.67
CA ASN A 42 6.58 -14.76 -12.99
C ASN A 42 7.15 -15.55 -14.19
N LYS A 43 7.72 -14.86 -15.18
CA LYS A 43 8.21 -15.49 -16.42
C LYS A 43 9.70 -15.83 -16.37
N GLU A 44 10.49 -14.98 -15.75
CA GLU A 44 11.95 -15.01 -15.81
C GLU A 44 12.60 -15.23 -14.44
N GLN A 45 11.77 -15.30 -13.37
CA GLN A 45 12.23 -15.39 -11.98
C GLN A 45 13.18 -14.26 -11.59
N THR A 46 13.08 -13.13 -12.28
CA THR A 46 13.93 -11.94 -12.04
C THR A 46 13.19 -10.93 -11.20
N VAL A 47 13.75 -10.59 -10.03
CA VAL A 47 13.16 -9.63 -9.10
C VAL A 47 13.89 -8.30 -9.20
N ASN A 48 13.17 -7.22 -9.54
CA ASN A 48 13.69 -5.86 -9.37
C ASN A 48 13.63 -5.49 -7.89
N PRO A 49 14.75 -5.22 -7.20
CA PRO A 49 14.76 -4.96 -5.76
C PRO A 49 14.00 -3.70 -5.35
N GLU A 50 13.82 -2.74 -6.24
CA GLU A 50 13.15 -1.47 -5.96
C GLU A 50 11.70 -1.41 -6.49
N SER A 51 11.29 -2.35 -7.37
CA SER A 51 9.95 -2.39 -7.97
C SER A 51 9.49 -3.84 -8.15
N ASN A 52 8.60 -4.30 -7.26
CA ASN A 52 8.16 -5.70 -7.18
C ASN A 52 6.80 -5.80 -6.47
N TYR A 53 6.45 -6.97 -5.90
CA TYR A 53 5.21 -7.12 -5.14
C TYR A 53 5.16 -6.28 -3.86
N CYS A 54 6.30 -5.94 -3.27
CA CYS A 54 6.36 -5.17 -2.02
C CYS A 54 6.45 -3.66 -2.26
N PHE A 55 7.12 -3.24 -3.35
CA PHE A 55 7.46 -1.86 -3.63
C PHE A 55 6.87 -1.39 -4.96
N GLY A 56 6.49 -0.13 -5.00
CA GLY A 56 5.85 0.55 -6.12
C GLY A 56 4.48 1.10 -5.77
N GLU A 57 3.96 1.94 -6.63
CA GLU A 57 2.69 2.64 -6.46
C GLU A 57 1.55 1.70 -6.05
N GLY A 58 0.78 2.10 -5.04
CA GLY A 58 -0.32 1.34 -4.47
C GLY A 58 0.09 0.27 -3.47
N GLY A 59 1.41 -0.03 -3.31
CA GLY A 59 1.93 -0.98 -2.35
C GLY A 59 1.69 -2.45 -2.72
N ALA A 60 1.75 -3.34 -1.73
CA ALA A 60 1.71 -4.79 -1.93
C ALA A 60 0.36 -5.32 -2.44
N GLY A 61 -0.73 -4.60 -2.18
CA GLY A 61 -2.08 -5.01 -2.54
C GLY A 61 -2.56 -4.59 -3.93
N THR A 62 -1.79 -3.81 -4.68
CA THR A 62 -2.22 -3.16 -5.92
C THR A 62 -2.85 -4.09 -6.96
N TYR A 63 -2.36 -5.30 -7.06
CA TYR A 63 -2.81 -6.29 -8.06
C TYR A 63 -3.59 -7.45 -7.43
N SER A 64 -4.08 -7.28 -6.21
CA SER A 64 -4.97 -8.22 -5.54
C SER A 64 -6.45 -7.93 -5.90
N ASP A 65 -7.35 -8.72 -5.36
CA ASP A 65 -8.79 -8.48 -5.42
C ASP A 65 -9.26 -7.34 -4.50
N GLY A 66 -8.35 -6.79 -3.67
CA GLY A 66 -8.64 -5.64 -2.84
C GLY A 66 -9.65 -5.90 -1.73
N LYS A 67 -9.42 -6.92 -0.92
CA LYS A 67 -10.23 -7.18 0.29
C LYS A 67 -10.13 -6.02 1.27
N LEU A 68 -11.27 -5.48 1.66
CA LEU A 68 -11.39 -4.28 2.49
C LEU A 68 -11.89 -4.57 3.91
N TYR A 69 -12.18 -5.83 4.24
CA TYR A 69 -12.67 -6.19 5.56
C TYR A 69 -11.61 -5.93 6.63
N THR A 70 -12.03 -5.27 7.70
CA THR A 70 -11.19 -5.05 8.88
C THR A 70 -11.97 -5.26 10.18
N ARG A 71 -11.32 -5.85 11.16
CA ARG A 71 -11.82 -5.92 12.55
C ARG A 71 -11.48 -4.68 13.36
N SER A 72 -10.55 -3.86 12.87
CA SER A 72 -10.06 -2.65 13.56
C SER A 72 -11.00 -1.47 13.30
N LYS A 73 -12.06 -1.37 14.11
CA LYS A 73 -13.04 -0.27 14.04
C LYS A 73 -12.79 0.84 15.08
N LYS A 74 -11.83 0.66 15.98
CA LYS A 74 -11.58 1.57 17.11
C LYS A 74 -10.70 2.77 16.78
N ARG A 75 -9.92 2.71 15.69
CA ARG A 75 -8.96 3.74 15.31
C ARG A 75 -9.24 4.18 13.87
N GLY A 76 -9.51 5.47 13.70
CA GLY A 76 -9.78 6.06 12.40
C GLY A 76 -11.21 5.80 11.86
N ASN A 77 -11.56 6.54 10.84
CA ASN A 77 -12.86 6.42 10.16
C ASN A 77 -12.72 5.48 8.95
N VAL A 78 -13.12 4.22 9.13
CA VAL A 78 -13.09 3.20 8.06
C VAL A 78 -14.02 3.59 6.91
N LEU A 79 -15.23 4.13 7.23
CA LEU A 79 -16.19 4.53 6.22
C LEU A 79 -15.61 5.59 5.28
N LYS A 80 -14.92 6.61 5.81
CA LYS A 80 -14.25 7.62 4.99
C LYS A 80 -13.23 7.02 4.03
N ALA A 81 -12.51 5.98 4.44
CA ALA A 81 -11.59 5.28 3.55
C ALA A 81 -12.31 4.57 2.40
N LEU A 82 -13.46 3.94 2.67
CA LEU A 82 -14.31 3.32 1.65
C LEU A 82 -14.94 4.36 0.72
N GLU A 83 -15.42 5.48 1.24
CA GLU A 83 -15.96 6.60 0.46
C GLU A 83 -14.92 7.14 -0.53
N TRP A 84 -13.65 7.23 -0.14
CA TRP A 84 -12.59 7.61 -1.06
C TRP A 84 -12.38 6.57 -2.15
N PHE A 85 -12.43 5.29 -1.85
CA PHE A 85 -12.38 4.28 -2.90
C PHE A 85 -13.52 4.43 -3.89
N VAL A 86 -14.74 4.68 -3.42
CA VAL A 86 -15.90 4.95 -4.29
C VAL A 86 -15.68 6.22 -5.11
N HIS A 87 -15.22 7.31 -4.49
CA HIS A 87 -14.91 8.56 -5.19
C HIS A 87 -13.90 8.37 -6.33
N PHE A 88 -12.94 7.44 -6.17
CA PHE A 88 -11.93 7.13 -7.17
C PHE A 88 -12.30 5.93 -8.08
N GLY A 89 -13.54 5.47 -8.06
CA GLY A 89 -14.08 4.54 -9.05
C GLY A 89 -14.33 3.11 -8.56
N ALA A 90 -14.35 2.86 -7.25
CA ALA A 90 -14.88 1.61 -6.73
C ALA A 90 -16.41 1.58 -6.79
N SER A 91 -17.01 0.38 -6.75
CA SER A 91 -18.47 0.23 -6.63
C SER A 91 -18.98 0.75 -5.28
N GLU A 92 -20.15 1.38 -5.27
CA GLU A 92 -20.83 1.79 -4.04
C GLU A 92 -21.21 0.60 -3.14
N ASP A 93 -21.30 -0.60 -3.69
CA ASP A 93 -21.61 -1.82 -2.94
C ASP A 93 -20.64 -2.05 -1.78
N ILE A 94 -19.37 -1.60 -1.89
CA ILE A 94 -18.38 -1.72 -0.82
C ILE A 94 -18.76 -0.98 0.47
N LEU A 95 -19.69 -0.03 0.40
CA LEU A 95 -20.18 0.73 1.57
C LEU A 95 -21.18 -0.07 2.41
N VAL A 96 -21.85 -1.05 1.80
CA VAL A 96 -22.95 -1.81 2.43
C VAL A 96 -22.63 -3.30 2.63
N GLU A 97 -21.69 -3.84 1.88
CA GLU A 97 -21.27 -5.23 2.00
C GLU A 97 -20.60 -5.55 3.36
N ALA A 98 -20.91 -6.71 3.92
CA ALA A 98 -20.29 -7.16 5.17
C ALA A 98 -18.79 -7.48 5.04
N HIS A 99 -18.36 -7.97 3.87
CA HIS A 99 -17.00 -8.30 3.54
C HIS A 99 -16.63 -7.70 2.18
N PRO A 100 -16.49 -6.35 2.11
CA PRO A 100 -16.32 -5.68 0.84
C PRO A 100 -14.96 -5.97 0.21
N HIS A 101 -14.95 -6.02 -1.11
CA HIS A 101 -13.74 -6.11 -1.92
C HIS A 101 -13.86 -5.25 -3.19
N ILE A 102 -12.74 -4.73 -3.66
CA ILE A 102 -12.71 -3.84 -4.85
C ILE A 102 -13.00 -4.63 -6.13
N GLY A 103 -12.58 -5.87 -6.17
CA GLY A 103 -12.63 -6.73 -7.35
C GLY A 103 -11.31 -6.74 -8.13
N THR A 104 -11.07 -7.87 -8.79
CA THR A 104 -9.83 -8.16 -9.52
C THR A 104 -9.55 -7.08 -10.58
N ASN A 105 -8.31 -6.63 -10.66
CA ASN A 105 -7.80 -5.64 -11.62
C ASN A 105 -8.41 -4.22 -11.54
N LYS A 106 -9.26 -3.89 -10.57
CA LYS A 106 -9.84 -2.54 -10.43
C LYS A 106 -8.92 -1.57 -9.65
N LEU A 107 -8.21 -2.06 -8.65
CA LEU A 107 -7.30 -1.24 -7.83
C LEU A 107 -6.30 -0.41 -8.63
N PRO A 108 -5.64 -0.91 -9.68
CA PRO A 108 -4.72 -0.12 -10.47
C PRO A 108 -5.30 1.19 -11.02
N ALA A 109 -6.55 1.17 -11.48
CA ALA A 109 -7.23 2.38 -11.99
C ALA A 109 -7.54 3.37 -10.87
N ILE A 110 -8.03 2.87 -9.74
CA ILE A 110 -8.34 3.68 -8.55
C ILE A 110 -7.08 4.36 -8.01
N ILE A 111 -5.98 3.62 -7.89
CA ILE A 111 -4.69 4.15 -7.43
C ILE A 111 -4.17 5.24 -8.38
N THR A 112 -4.30 5.03 -9.69
CA THR A 112 -3.96 6.04 -10.70
C THR A 112 -4.81 7.30 -10.51
N ALA A 113 -6.12 7.17 -10.33
CA ALA A 113 -7.02 8.29 -10.10
C ALA A 113 -6.67 9.07 -8.81
N MET A 114 -6.32 8.36 -7.73
CA MET A 114 -5.82 8.99 -6.48
C MET A 114 -4.56 9.83 -6.74
N ARG A 115 -3.57 9.29 -7.46
CA ARG A 115 -2.36 10.03 -7.82
C ARG A 115 -2.67 11.27 -8.65
N GLU A 116 -3.51 11.13 -9.68
CA GLU A 116 -3.89 12.23 -10.55
C GLU A 116 -4.61 13.34 -9.77
N ALA A 117 -5.46 12.99 -8.82
CA ALA A 117 -6.09 13.96 -7.92
C ALA A 117 -5.07 14.68 -7.03
N ILE A 118 -4.06 13.96 -6.50
CA ILE A 118 -2.97 14.56 -5.72
C ILE A 118 -2.21 15.59 -6.56
N ILE A 119 -1.87 15.24 -7.80
CA ILE A 119 -1.14 16.14 -8.71
C ILE A 119 -2.00 17.33 -9.12
N ALA A 120 -3.27 17.11 -9.45
CA ALA A 120 -4.22 18.17 -9.83
C ALA A 120 -4.44 19.18 -8.71
N ALA A 121 -4.35 18.76 -7.45
CA ALA A 121 -4.42 19.63 -6.27
C ALA A 121 -3.09 20.36 -5.95
N GLY A 122 -2.07 20.23 -6.79
CA GLY A 122 -0.77 20.87 -6.64
C GLY A 122 0.21 20.12 -5.73
N GLY A 123 -0.04 18.86 -5.45
CA GLY A 123 0.93 17.94 -4.85
C GLY A 123 1.88 17.37 -5.90
N GLU A 124 2.91 16.66 -5.43
CA GLU A 124 3.91 16.03 -6.30
C GLU A 124 4.02 14.54 -5.98
N VAL A 125 4.22 13.71 -7.01
CA VAL A 125 4.49 12.28 -6.86
C VAL A 125 5.69 11.89 -7.72
N HIS A 126 6.75 11.43 -7.06
CA HIS A 126 8.03 11.07 -7.67
C HIS A 126 8.25 9.56 -7.56
N PHE A 127 8.42 8.90 -8.69
CA PHE A 127 8.77 7.47 -8.78
C PHE A 127 10.28 7.28 -8.94
N ASN A 128 10.76 6.04 -8.70
CA ASN A 128 12.18 5.71 -8.64
C ASN A 128 12.95 6.65 -7.68
N ALA A 129 12.29 7.04 -6.60
CA ALA A 129 12.72 8.04 -5.64
C ALA A 129 12.84 7.41 -4.25
N LYS A 130 13.95 6.73 -4.02
CA LYS A 130 14.24 5.98 -2.79
C LYS A 130 14.81 6.90 -1.72
N LEU A 131 14.23 6.86 -0.52
CA LEU A 131 14.85 7.46 0.66
C LEU A 131 16.13 6.68 1.00
N THR A 132 17.28 7.34 0.97
CA THR A 132 18.58 6.73 1.25
C THR A 132 19.20 7.22 2.54
N ASP A 133 18.87 8.43 2.99
CA ASP A 133 19.35 8.94 4.27
C ASP A 133 18.43 10.03 4.86
N ILE A 134 18.53 10.24 6.17
CA ILE A 134 17.78 11.25 6.93
C ILE A 134 18.78 12.05 7.80
N GLN A 135 18.69 13.35 7.72
CA GLN A 135 19.43 14.26 8.61
C GLN A 135 18.53 14.60 9.79
N ILE A 136 18.99 14.26 10.99
CA ILE A 136 18.31 14.53 12.27
C ILE A 136 19.24 15.36 13.12
N GLU A 137 18.75 16.51 13.58
CA GLU A 137 19.47 17.41 14.49
C GLU A 137 18.52 17.88 15.60
N ASN A 138 18.97 17.84 16.84
CA ASN A 138 18.17 18.21 18.01
C ASN A 138 16.80 17.51 18.05
N ASN A 139 16.76 16.21 17.77
CA ASN A 139 15.56 15.37 17.70
C ASN A 139 14.52 15.81 16.63
N ALA A 140 14.92 16.62 15.65
CA ALA A 140 14.07 17.06 14.57
C ALA A 140 14.68 16.68 13.22
N ILE A 141 13.84 16.28 12.27
CA ILE A 141 14.25 16.04 10.88
C ILE A 141 14.56 17.40 10.25
N LYS A 142 15.68 17.49 9.55
CA LYS A 142 16.13 18.69 8.83
C LYS A 142 16.14 18.50 7.32
N ALA A 143 16.55 17.32 6.86
CA ALA A 143 16.64 17.04 5.45
C ALA A 143 16.52 15.54 5.16
N LEU A 144 16.13 15.23 3.95
CA LEU A 144 16.12 13.88 3.39
C LEU A 144 17.10 13.79 2.22
N LYS A 145 17.66 12.61 2.04
CA LYS A 145 18.42 12.26 0.85
C LYS A 145 17.63 11.24 0.05
N ILE A 146 17.29 11.61 -1.17
CA ILE A 146 16.56 10.77 -2.11
C ILE A 146 17.53 10.28 -3.17
N ASN A 147 17.65 8.98 -3.34
CA ASN A 147 18.67 8.37 -4.20
C ASN A 147 20.09 8.87 -3.84
N ASN A 148 20.84 9.32 -4.86
CA ASN A 148 22.13 9.97 -4.71
C ASN A 148 22.06 11.49 -4.85
N ASP A 149 20.86 12.07 -4.82
CA ASP A 149 20.65 13.50 -4.94
C ASP A 149 21.26 14.27 -3.76
N PRO A 150 21.48 15.59 -3.89
CA PRO A 150 21.77 16.45 -2.77
C PRO A 150 20.69 16.40 -1.68
N TRP A 151 21.06 16.75 -0.46
CA TRP A 151 20.13 16.88 0.65
C TRP A 151 19.00 17.87 0.32
N LYS A 152 17.77 17.45 0.54
CA LYS A 152 16.57 18.28 0.37
C LYS A 152 16.00 18.61 1.75
N PRO A 153 15.83 19.89 2.10
CA PRO A 153 15.30 20.28 3.40
C PRO A 153 13.81 19.92 3.51
N PHE A 154 13.46 19.25 4.62
CA PHE A 154 12.09 18.94 5.00
C PHE A 154 11.96 18.94 6.51
N GLU A 155 10.91 19.57 7.02
CA GLU A 155 10.63 19.62 8.46
C GLU A 155 9.58 18.59 8.89
N ASN A 156 8.65 18.26 8.01
CA ASN A 156 7.57 17.34 8.29
C ASN A 156 7.64 16.14 7.35
N VAL A 157 7.81 14.96 7.91
CA VAL A 157 7.99 13.72 7.14
C VAL A 157 7.05 12.63 7.66
N VAL A 158 6.32 12.01 6.74
CA VAL A 158 5.52 10.81 7.00
C VAL A 158 6.24 9.61 6.40
N LEU A 159 6.63 8.64 7.21
CA LEU A 159 7.18 7.37 6.75
C LEU A 159 6.04 6.38 6.53
N ALA A 160 5.71 6.10 5.27
CA ALA A 160 4.65 5.18 4.83
C ALA A 160 5.22 4.01 4.01
N THR A 161 6.40 3.52 4.37
CA THR A 161 7.23 2.60 3.60
C THR A 161 6.79 1.14 3.66
N GLY A 162 5.79 0.82 4.48
CA GLY A 162 5.34 -0.54 4.72
C GLY A 162 6.35 -1.38 5.53
N HIS A 163 6.00 -2.63 5.81
CA HIS A 163 6.81 -3.50 6.65
C HIS A 163 7.97 -4.20 5.91
N SER A 164 7.96 -4.21 4.58
CA SER A 164 8.98 -4.91 3.78
C SER A 164 10.25 -4.05 3.55
N ALA A 165 10.20 -2.75 3.84
CA ALA A 165 11.32 -1.83 3.67
C ALA A 165 12.36 -1.97 4.81
N ARG A 166 13.05 -3.11 4.87
CA ARG A 166 14.03 -3.42 5.92
C ARG A 166 15.17 -2.42 5.97
N ASP A 167 15.60 -1.91 4.83
CA ASP A 167 16.63 -0.87 4.70
C ASP A 167 16.26 0.40 5.48
N ILE A 168 14.98 0.76 5.54
CA ILE A 168 14.50 1.89 6.33
C ILE A 168 14.63 1.60 7.83
N PHE A 169 14.31 0.40 8.30
CA PHE A 169 14.51 0.02 9.71
C PHE A 169 15.99 0.10 10.08
N TYR A 170 16.90 -0.41 9.24
CA TYR A 170 18.35 -0.29 9.47
C TYR A 170 18.81 1.16 9.47
N LEU A 171 18.28 1.99 8.56
CA LEU A 171 18.59 3.41 8.51
C LEU A 171 18.16 4.11 9.82
N LEU A 172 16.94 3.90 10.27
CA LEU A 172 16.41 4.48 11.50
C LEU A 172 17.23 4.05 12.72
N HIS A 173 17.57 2.76 12.80
CA HIS A 173 18.42 2.23 13.87
C HIS A 173 19.80 2.91 13.88
N LYS A 174 20.44 3.03 12.71
CA LYS A 174 21.74 3.72 12.56
C LYS A 174 21.68 5.19 12.97
N LYS A 175 20.52 5.84 12.80
CA LYS A 175 20.30 7.24 13.20
C LYS A 175 19.90 7.40 14.67
N GLY A 176 19.87 6.32 15.45
CA GLY A 176 19.54 6.34 16.87
C GLY A 176 18.03 6.52 17.15
N VAL A 177 17.18 6.30 16.14
CA VAL A 177 15.73 6.30 16.36
C VAL A 177 15.35 5.05 17.13
N HIS A 178 14.56 5.22 18.19
CA HIS A 178 14.09 4.09 18.99
C HIS A 178 13.22 3.15 18.20
N LEU A 179 13.56 1.86 18.20
CA LEU A 179 12.81 0.79 17.55
C LEU A 179 12.45 -0.28 18.56
N GLU A 180 11.19 -0.71 18.56
CA GLU A 180 10.69 -1.78 19.40
C GLU A 180 10.36 -3.02 18.57
N ALA A 181 10.79 -4.18 19.07
CA ALA A 181 10.37 -5.45 18.50
C ALA A 181 8.89 -5.69 18.78
N LYS A 182 8.13 -6.04 17.75
CA LYS A 182 6.70 -6.30 17.87
C LYS A 182 6.38 -7.69 17.37
N ALA A 183 5.61 -8.44 18.14
CA ALA A 183 5.14 -9.75 17.74
C ALA A 183 4.27 -9.68 16.49
N PHE A 184 4.37 -10.68 15.63
CA PHE A 184 3.55 -10.83 14.44
C PHE A 184 2.98 -12.25 14.35
N ALA A 185 1.92 -12.41 13.57
CA ALA A 185 1.37 -13.72 13.26
C ALA A 185 2.06 -14.30 12.02
N LEU A 186 2.55 -15.53 12.15
CA LEU A 186 3.07 -16.31 11.04
C LEU A 186 2.06 -17.39 10.68
N GLY A 187 1.75 -17.54 9.42
CA GLY A 187 0.88 -18.57 8.89
C GLY A 187 1.40 -19.13 7.58
N VAL A 188 0.84 -20.25 7.19
CA VAL A 188 1.11 -20.89 5.90
C VAL A 188 -0.18 -20.97 5.09
N ARG A 189 -0.06 -20.96 3.76
CA ARG A 189 -1.16 -21.33 2.88
C ARG A 189 -1.19 -22.85 2.79
N VAL A 190 -2.37 -23.42 2.99
CA VAL A 190 -2.63 -24.83 2.77
C VAL A 190 -3.66 -24.94 1.66
N GLU A 191 -3.39 -25.79 0.68
CA GLU A 191 -4.31 -26.04 -0.45
C GLU A 191 -4.94 -27.43 -0.28
N HIS A 192 -6.22 -27.51 -0.50
CA HIS A 192 -7.01 -28.73 -0.48
C HIS A 192 -7.85 -28.84 -1.75
N PRO A 193 -8.23 -30.07 -2.17
CA PRO A 193 -9.26 -30.23 -3.18
C PRO A 193 -10.56 -29.56 -2.74
N GLN A 194 -11.24 -28.83 -3.66
CA GLN A 194 -12.44 -28.05 -3.35
C GLN A 194 -13.51 -28.90 -2.65
N HIS A 195 -13.78 -30.10 -3.14
CA HIS A 195 -14.80 -31.00 -2.56
C HIS A 195 -14.58 -31.33 -1.08
N LEU A 196 -13.32 -31.34 -0.62
CA LEU A 196 -13.02 -31.55 0.80
C LEU A 196 -13.43 -30.34 1.62
N ILE A 197 -13.16 -29.14 1.12
CA ILE A 197 -13.54 -27.89 1.80
C ILE A 197 -15.05 -27.74 1.83
N ASP A 198 -15.72 -28.02 0.71
CA ASP A 198 -17.18 -27.96 0.60
C ASP A 198 -17.86 -28.91 1.59
N LYS A 199 -17.34 -30.14 1.69
CA LYS A 199 -17.85 -31.14 2.64
C LYS A 199 -17.72 -30.68 4.10
N ILE A 200 -16.60 -30.02 4.43
CA ILE A 200 -16.35 -29.47 5.77
C ILE A 200 -17.27 -28.28 6.02
N GLN A 201 -17.39 -27.38 5.05
CA GLN A 201 -18.13 -26.11 5.18
C GLN A 201 -19.65 -26.32 5.21
N TYR A 202 -20.16 -27.19 4.35
CA TYR A 202 -21.61 -27.42 4.15
C TYR A 202 -22.12 -28.68 4.85
N HIS A 203 -21.30 -29.32 5.67
CA HIS A 203 -21.70 -30.47 6.50
C HIS A 203 -22.34 -31.63 5.71
N GLY A 204 -21.91 -31.83 4.48
CA GLY A 204 -22.27 -32.95 3.65
C GLY A 204 -23.25 -32.68 2.50
N ASP A 205 -23.90 -31.52 2.44
CA ASP A 205 -24.76 -31.15 1.32
C ASP A 205 -23.97 -30.37 0.25
N VAL A 206 -23.03 -31.06 -0.40
CA VAL A 206 -22.12 -30.43 -1.38
C VAL A 206 -22.65 -30.37 -2.82
N GLU A 207 -23.81 -31.03 -3.08
CA GLU A 207 -24.41 -31.08 -4.42
C GLU A 207 -25.53 -30.05 -4.60
N ASN A 208 -25.80 -29.24 -3.59
CA ASN A 208 -26.84 -28.22 -3.69
C ASN A 208 -26.42 -27.08 -4.64
N PRO A 209 -27.13 -26.88 -5.76
CA PRO A 209 -26.74 -25.89 -6.77
C PRO A 209 -26.87 -24.44 -6.33
N TYR A 210 -27.44 -24.19 -5.17
CA TYR A 210 -27.59 -22.84 -4.58
C TYR A 210 -26.49 -22.48 -3.59
N LEU A 211 -25.59 -23.43 -3.30
CA LEU A 211 -24.41 -23.12 -2.48
C LEU A 211 -23.30 -22.50 -3.32
N PRO A 212 -22.70 -21.41 -2.86
CA PRO A 212 -21.54 -20.84 -3.55
C PRO A 212 -20.34 -21.78 -3.45
N PRO A 213 -19.43 -21.75 -4.44
CA PRO A 213 -18.21 -22.53 -4.43
C PRO A 213 -17.24 -22.07 -3.33
#